data_d1f1370cbda763ab4a39df748382214b
#
_entry.id   d1f1370cbda763ab4a39df748382214b
#
_cell.length_a   1.000
_cell.length_b   1.000
_cell.length_c   1.000
_cell.angle_alpha   90.00
_cell.angle_beta   90.00
_cell.angle_gamma   90.00
#
_symmetry.space_group_name_H-M   'P 1'
#
loop_
_entity.id
_entity.type
_entity.pdbx_description
1 polymer ?
#
loop_
_entity_poly.entity_id
_entity_poly.type
_entity_poly.pdbx_seq_one_letter_code
_entity_poly.pdbx_strand_id
1 'polypeptide(L)' 'MTNPFIKLTTTRGKSMQININHIVGFQDQTQVTYIILNNTGMATVHVKENYEKVTKMIAK' A
#
# COMPACT_ATOMS: atom_id res chain seq x y z
N MET A 1 -16.15 -13.10 -6.78
CA MET A 1 -16.07 -12.02 -5.81
C MET A 1 -14.62 -11.59 -5.64
N THR A 2 -14.37 -10.32 -5.76
CA THR A 2 -13.00 -9.80 -5.70
C THR A 2 -12.58 -9.59 -4.26
N ASN A 3 -11.34 -9.93 -3.99
CA ASN A 3 -10.75 -9.66 -2.69
C ASN A 3 -10.17 -8.25 -2.71
N PRO A 4 -10.70 -7.31 -1.91
CA PRO A 4 -10.23 -5.94 -1.95
C PRO A 4 -8.90 -5.72 -1.21
N PHE A 5 -8.35 -6.76 -0.61
CA PHE A 5 -7.11 -6.62 0.13
C PHE A 5 -5.91 -6.93 -0.74
N ILE A 6 -4.85 -6.15 -0.60
CA ILE A 6 -3.57 -6.45 -1.22
C ILE A 6 -2.56 -6.70 -0.13
N LYS A 7 -1.61 -7.56 -0.42
CA LYS A 7 -0.59 -7.93 0.55
C LYS A 7 0.70 -7.18 0.24
N LEU A 8 1.18 -6.45 1.22
CA LEU A 8 2.39 -5.65 1.06
C LEU A 8 3.35 -5.96 2.19
N THR A 9 4.61 -5.60 1.99
CA THR A 9 5.64 -5.80 3.00
C THR A 9 6.11 -4.44 3.49
N THR A 10 6.00 -4.23 4.79
CA THR A 10 6.47 -2.97 5.36
C THR A 10 7.99 -2.88 5.27
N THR A 11 8.51 -1.67 5.45
CA THR A 11 9.96 -1.48 5.41
C THR A 11 10.66 -2.20 6.55
N ARG A 12 9.91 -2.64 7.55
CA ARG A 12 10.48 -3.43 8.64
C ARG A 12 10.44 -4.92 8.34
N GLY A 13 9.96 -5.31 7.19
CA GLY A 13 9.96 -6.70 6.79
C GLY A 13 8.73 -7.49 7.19
N LYS A 14 7.69 -6.82 7.64
CA LYS A 14 6.47 -7.50 8.06
C LYS A 14 5.42 -7.44 6.97
N SER A 15 4.71 -8.54 6.79
CA SER A 15 3.60 -8.59 5.84
C SER A 15 2.40 -7.88 6.42
N MET A 16 1.67 -7.18 5.56
CA MET A 16 0.40 -6.61 5.97
C MET A 16 -0.56 -6.64 4.80
N GLN A 17 -1.83 -6.66 5.10
CA GLN A 17 -2.87 -6.58 4.09
C GLN A 17 -3.60 -5.27 4.24
N ILE A 18 -3.81 -4.60 3.12
CA ILE A 18 -4.46 -3.29 3.10
C ILE A 18 -5.67 -3.37 2.19
N ASN A 19 -6.79 -2.87 2.67
CA ASN A 19 -7.99 -2.75 1.87
C ASN A 19 -7.79 -1.61 0.89
N ILE A 20 -7.83 -1.91 -0.41
CA ILE A 20 -7.57 -0.90 -1.43
C ILE A 20 -8.61 0.22 -1.41
N ASN A 21 -9.78 -0.06 -0.84
CA ASN A 21 -10.81 0.98 -0.74
C ASN A 21 -10.46 2.05 0.28
N HIS A 22 -9.47 1.80 1.11
CA HIS A 22 -9.01 2.79 2.09
C HIS A 22 -7.78 3.54 1.64
N ILE A 23 -7.29 3.26 0.45
CA ILE A 23 -6.11 3.95 -0.07
C ILE A 23 -6.55 5.22 -0.76
N VAL A 24 -6.12 6.35 -0.22
CA VAL A 24 -6.41 7.65 -0.81
C VAL A 24 -5.43 7.96 -1.92
N GLY A 25 -4.18 7.56 -1.73
CA GLY A 25 -3.16 7.77 -2.72
C GLY A 25 -1.88 7.09 -2.31
N PHE A 26 -0.92 7.11 -3.20
CA PHE A 26 0.40 6.57 -2.88
C PHE A 26 1.43 7.31 -3.70
N GLN A 27 2.64 7.34 -3.19
CA GLN A 27 3.69 8.19 -3.74
C GLN A 27 4.99 7.41 -3.81
N ASP A 28 5.71 7.60 -4.91
CA ASP A 28 7.00 6.99 -5.10
C ASP A 28 8.02 7.74 -4.25
N GLN A 29 8.68 7.00 -3.37
CA GLN A 29 9.82 7.52 -2.63
C GLN A 29 10.99 6.60 -2.92
N THR A 30 12.18 7.12 -2.78
CA THR A 30 13.37 6.37 -3.13
C THR A 30 13.31 4.97 -2.54
N GLN A 31 13.19 3.96 -3.39
CA GLN A 31 13.24 2.55 -3.02
C GLN A 31 12.06 2.04 -2.19
N VAL A 32 11.12 2.89 -1.85
CA VAL A 32 9.93 2.47 -1.12
C VAL A 32 8.74 3.22 -1.67
N THR A 33 7.55 2.74 -1.33
CA THR A 33 6.31 3.40 -1.70
C THR A 33 5.60 3.85 -0.44
N TYR A 34 5.14 5.07 -0.47
CA TYR A 34 4.47 5.71 0.65
C TYR A 34 2.97 5.66 0.37
N ILE A 35 2.23 4.95 1.18
CA ILE A 35 0.80 4.76 0.96
C ILE A 35 0.02 5.59 1.96
N ILE A 36 -0.89 6.37 1.44
CA ILE A 36 -1.73 7.25 2.26
C ILE A 36 -3.10 6.60 2.41
N LEU A 37 -3.52 6.41 3.62
CA LEU A 37 -4.74 5.71 3.93
C LEU A 37 -5.82 6.65 4.42
N ASN A 38 -7.05 6.35 4.06
CA ASN A 38 -8.22 7.06 4.54
C ASN A 38 -8.72 6.33 5.77
N ASN A 39 -8.01 6.54 6.88
CA ASN A 39 -8.30 5.79 8.08
C ASN A 39 -8.00 6.65 9.29
N THR A 40 -8.78 6.46 10.34
CA THR A 40 -8.64 7.28 11.54
C THR A 40 -7.43 6.92 12.37
N GLY A 41 -6.99 5.68 12.34
CA GLY A 41 -5.92 5.25 13.21
C GLY A 41 -4.53 5.45 12.62
N MET A 42 -4.38 5.13 11.35
CA MET A 42 -3.08 5.17 10.71
C MET A 42 -3.22 5.83 9.35
N ALA A 43 -2.57 6.94 9.18
CA ALA A 43 -2.72 7.72 7.97
C ALA A 43 -1.80 7.27 6.85
N THR A 44 -0.62 6.76 7.18
CA THR A 44 0.37 6.44 6.16
C THR A 44 1.15 5.19 6.52
N VAL A 45 1.68 4.55 5.50
CA VAL A 45 2.53 3.39 5.69
C VAL A 45 3.57 3.34 4.58
N HIS A 46 4.80 2.91 4.92
CA HIS A 46 5.86 2.72 3.95
C HIS A 46 6.02 1.24 3.67
N VAL A 47 6.08 0.88 2.39
CA VAL A 47 6.22 -0.51 1.99
C VAL A 47 7.42 -0.68 1.08
N LYS A 48 7.94 -1.89 1.04
CA LYS A 48 9.12 -2.19 0.24
C LYS A 48 8.80 -2.34 -1.25
N GLU A 49 7.58 -2.70 -1.57
CA GLU A 49 7.19 -2.84 -2.97
C GLU A 49 7.35 -1.51 -3.67
N ASN A 50 7.89 -1.54 -4.89
CA ASN A 50 8.12 -0.30 -5.60
C ASN A 50 6.80 0.26 -6.13
N TYR A 51 6.87 1.50 -6.59
CA TYR A 51 5.70 2.22 -7.04
C TYR A 51 4.97 1.50 -8.17
N GLU A 52 5.71 0.98 -9.13
CA GLU A 52 5.10 0.27 -10.26
C GLU A 52 4.36 -0.97 -9.80
N LYS A 53 4.96 -1.71 -8.88
CA LYS A 53 4.33 -2.92 -8.39
C LYS A 53 3.05 -2.62 -7.64
N VAL A 54 3.09 -1.59 -6.79
CA VAL A 54 1.89 -1.19 -6.05
C VAL A 54 0.81 -0.73 -7.02
N THR A 55 1.19 0.02 -8.05
CA THR A 55 0.24 0.49 -9.05
C THR A 55 -0.47 -0.70 -9.70
N LYS A 56 0.27 -1.72 -10.07
CA LYS A 56 -0.31 -2.89 -10.70
C LYS A 56 -1.22 -3.66 -9.77
N MET A 57 -0.90 -3.68 -8.49
CA MET A 57 -1.72 -4.39 -7.51
C MET A 57 -3.05 -3.69 -7.29
N ILE A 58 -3.07 -2.38 -7.37
CA ILE A 58 -4.27 -1.59 -7.11
C ILE A 58 -5.11 -1.42 -8.35
N ALA A 59 -4.47 -1.13 -9.46
CA ALA A 59 -5.18 -0.84 -10.71
C ALA A 59 -5.37 -2.10 -11.53
N LYS A 60 -6.31 -2.90 -11.19
CA LYS A 60 -6.55 -4.12 -11.95
C LYS A 60 -7.56 -3.92 -13.05
#